data_ab94725f0f71d8b78945a020bf8b8208
#
_entry.id   ab94725f0f71d8b78945a020bf8b8208
#
_cell.length_a   1.000
_cell.length_b   1.000
_cell.length_c   1.000
_cell.angle_alpha   90.00
_cell.angle_beta   90.00
_cell.angle_gamma   90.00
#
_symmetry.space_group_name_H-M   'P 1'
#
loop_
_entity.id
_entity.type
_entity.pdbx_description
1 polymer ?
#
loop_
_entity_poly.entity_id
_entity_poly.type
_entity_poly.pdbx_seq_one_letter_code
_entity_poly.pdbx_strand_id
1 'polypeptide(L)'
;MIPTHPFGRTGFDSTRIIFGAAALGGMRQERADSTLDLIHSAGINHIDTAATYGDSELRLADFLQSHRDEFFLATKTGERDGAGARASIERSLVRMQVETLDLIQFHNLAQ
;
A
#
# COMPACT_ATOMS: atom_id res chain seq x y z
N MET A 1 -3.58 21.43 -6.13
CA MET A 1 -2.88 20.21 -6.61
C MET A 1 -1.74 19.88 -5.65
N ILE A 2 -1.62 18.63 -5.27
CA ILE A 2 -0.55 18.20 -4.40
C ILE A 2 0.74 18.08 -5.22
N PRO A 3 1.85 18.71 -4.80
CA PRO A 3 3.09 18.62 -5.56
C PRO A 3 3.68 17.21 -5.52
N THR A 4 4.37 16.83 -6.58
CA THR A 4 5.06 15.56 -6.69
C THR A 4 6.58 15.75 -6.56
N HIS A 5 7.27 14.66 -6.28
CA HIS A 5 8.72 14.65 -6.12
C HIS A 5 9.24 13.27 -6.52
N PRO A 6 10.39 13.18 -7.20
CA PRO A 6 10.97 11.87 -7.49
C PRO A 6 11.15 11.05 -6.19
N PHE A 7 10.68 9.82 -6.20
CA PHE A 7 10.80 8.94 -5.04
C PHE A 7 12.09 8.12 -5.16
N GLY A 8 13.17 8.69 -4.65
CA GLY A 8 14.48 8.06 -4.74
C GLY A 8 14.85 7.76 -6.19
N ARG A 9 15.29 6.54 -6.44
CA ARG A 9 15.67 6.06 -7.77
C ARG A 9 14.66 5.08 -8.36
N THR A 10 13.41 5.16 -7.90
CA THR A 10 12.35 4.26 -8.35
C THR A 10 11.80 4.58 -9.74
N GLY A 11 12.06 5.78 -10.24
CA GLY A 11 11.48 6.24 -11.50
C GLY A 11 10.06 6.75 -11.37
N PHE A 12 9.53 6.83 -10.15
CA PHE A 12 8.16 7.26 -9.88
C PHE A 12 8.15 8.65 -9.23
N ASP A 13 7.28 9.52 -9.72
CA ASP A 13 7.05 10.84 -9.13
C ASP A 13 5.92 10.75 -8.11
N SER A 14 6.28 10.57 -6.83
CA SER A 14 5.32 10.44 -5.74
C SER A 14 4.78 11.80 -5.32
N THR A 15 3.49 11.86 -4.99
CA THR A 15 2.96 13.02 -4.27
C THR A 15 3.72 13.16 -2.95
N ARG A 16 3.91 14.40 -2.50
CA ARG A 16 4.59 14.67 -1.23
C ARG A 16 3.82 14.17 -0.04
N ILE A 17 2.49 14.04 -0.20
CA ILE A 17 1.63 13.41 0.79
C ILE A 17 1.43 11.96 0.37
N ILE A 18 1.71 11.04 1.30
CA ILE A 18 1.56 9.60 1.10
C ILE A 18 0.41 9.14 1.98
N PHE A 19 -0.48 8.31 1.43
CA PHE A 19 -1.55 7.75 2.24
C PHE A 19 -1.04 6.57 3.07
N GLY A 20 -0.98 6.76 4.38
CA GLY A 20 -0.66 5.69 5.33
C GLY A 20 -1.91 4.85 5.59
N ALA A 21 -1.98 3.69 4.98
CA ALA A 21 -3.19 2.88 4.96
C ALA A 21 -3.46 2.09 6.25
N ALA A 22 -2.66 2.28 7.30
CA ALA A 22 -2.94 1.70 8.61
C ALA A 22 -4.36 2.07 9.08
N ALA A 23 -4.84 3.25 8.71
CA ALA A 23 -6.19 3.72 9.06
C ALA A 23 -7.29 2.78 8.53
N LEU A 24 -7.05 2.06 7.45
CA LEU A 24 -8.04 1.15 6.86
C LEU A 24 -8.19 -0.16 7.64
N GLY A 25 -7.24 -0.46 8.52
CA GLY A 25 -7.13 -1.78 9.15
C GLY A 25 -8.35 -2.20 9.97
N GLY A 26 -9.03 -1.25 10.58
CA GLY A 26 -10.24 -1.50 11.37
C GLY A 26 -11.53 -1.00 10.74
N MET A 27 -11.48 -0.50 9.50
CA MET A 27 -12.66 0.05 8.83
C MET A 27 -13.50 -1.04 8.18
N ARG A 28 -14.82 -0.80 8.11
CA ARG A 28 -15.68 -1.57 7.22
C ARG A 28 -15.38 -1.18 5.78
N GLN A 29 -15.70 -2.07 4.85
CA GLN A 29 -15.34 -1.88 3.43
C GLN A 29 -15.94 -0.60 2.83
N GLU A 30 -17.19 -0.27 3.15
CA GLU A 30 -17.82 0.94 2.59
C GLU A 30 -17.09 2.21 3.02
N ARG A 31 -16.64 2.25 4.25
CA ARG A 31 -15.91 3.42 4.76
C ARG A 31 -14.51 3.51 4.15
N ALA A 32 -13.86 2.37 4.01
CA ALA A 32 -12.55 2.30 3.35
C ALA A 32 -12.67 2.78 1.89
N ASP A 33 -13.69 2.33 1.17
CA ASP A 33 -13.92 2.74 -0.21
C ASP A 33 -14.12 4.25 -0.32
N SER A 34 -14.93 4.84 0.57
CA SER A 34 -15.14 6.28 0.59
C SER A 34 -13.86 7.05 0.88
N THR A 35 -13.03 6.54 1.79
CA THR A 35 -11.74 7.13 2.12
C THR A 35 -10.81 7.09 0.91
N LEU A 36 -10.75 5.96 0.22
CA LEU A 36 -9.90 5.80 -0.96
C LEU A 36 -10.34 6.68 -2.11
N ASP A 37 -11.65 6.87 -2.29
CA ASP A 37 -12.19 7.78 -3.29
C ASP A 37 -11.76 9.23 -3.01
N LEU A 38 -11.78 9.63 -1.74
CA LEU A 38 -11.29 10.96 -1.34
C LEU A 38 -9.80 11.13 -1.66
N ILE A 39 -9.00 10.14 -1.35
CA ILE A 39 -7.57 10.15 -1.61
C ILE A 39 -7.29 10.26 -3.11
N HIS A 40 -7.98 9.48 -3.90
CA HIS A 40 -7.86 9.51 -5.36
C HIS A 40 -8.27 10.88 -5.91
N SER A 41 -9.39 11.43 -5.43
CA SER A 41 -9.87 12.76 -5.85
C SER A 41 -8.91 13.87 -5.47
N ALA A 42 -8.18 13.72 -4.38
CA ALA A 42 -7.18 14.70 -3.94
C ALA A 42 -5.87 14.62 -4.76
N GLY A 43 -5.72 13.60 -5.61
CA GLY A 43 -4.54 13.44 -6.44
C GLY A 43 -3.37 12.73 -5.78
N ILE A 44 -3.57 12.14 -4.60
CA ILE A 44 -2.53 11.34 -3.94
C ILE A 44 -2.29 10.07 -4.77
N ASN A 45 -1.02 9.75 -5.04
CA ASN A 45 -0.66 8.63 -5.91
C ASN A 45 0.26 7.61 -5.25
N HIS A 46 0.37 7.62 -3.92
CA HIS A 46 1.28 6.72 -3.20
C HIS A 46 0.54 6.16 -1.97
N ILE A 47 0.45 4.84 -1.90
CA ILE A 47 -0.18 4.12 -0.79
C ILE A 47 0.89 3.30 -0.08
N ASP A 48 0.99 3.48 1.23
CA ASP A 48 1.90 2.71 2.08
C ASP A 48 1.08 1.91 3.10
N THR A 49 1.14 0.60 3.01
CA THR A 49 0.43 -0.31 3.89
C THR A 49 1.40 -1.31 4.52
N ALA A 50 0.89 -2.33 5.18
CA ALA A 50 1.67 -3.39 5.79
C ALA A 50 0.81 -4.64 5.99
N ALA A 51 1.45 -5.81 5.96
CA ALA A 51 0.78 -7.09 6.23
C ALA A 51 0.15 -7.13 7.62
N THR A 52 0.69 -6.35 8.58
CA THR A 52 0.23 -6.33 9.97
C THR A 52 -0.75 -5.21 10.30
N TYR A 53 -1.22 -4.46 9.31
CA TYR A 53 -2.20 -3.39 9.53
C TYR A 53 -3.64 -3.91 9.49
N GLY A 54 -3.95 -4.92 10.30
CA GLY A 54 -5.30 -5.49 10.34
C GLY A 54 -5.76 -5.92 8.95
N ASP A 55 -6.92 -5.45 8.51
CA ASP A 55 -7.48 -5.78 7.20
C ASP A 55 -7.15 -4.76 6.11
N SER A 56 -6.16 -3.89 6.33
CA SER A 56 -5.83 -2.83 5.39
C SER A 56 -5.59 -3.35 3.96
N GLU A 57 -4.78 -4.39 3.82
CA GLU A 57 -4.50 -4.96 2.49
C GLU A 57 -5.77 -5.50 1.82
N LEU A 58 -6.66 -6.12 2.58
CA LEU A 58 -7.95 -6.59 2.06
C LEU A 58 -8.84 -5.44 1.61
N ARG A 59 -8.85 -4.34 2.36
CA ARG A 59 -9.67 -3.18 2.05
C ARG A 59 -9.24 -2.47 0.77
N LEU A 60 -7.97 -2.60 0.38
CA LEU A 60 -7.42 -2.00 -0.82
C LEU A 60 -7.77 -2.76 -2.11
N ALA A 61 -8.14 -4.04 -2.00
CA ALA A 61 -8.24 -4.93 -3.18
C ALA A 61 -9.15 -4.38 -4.27
N ASP A 62 -10.39 -4.01 -3.94
CA ASP A 62 -11.36 -3.54 -4.94
C ASP A 62 -10.90 -2.23 -5.60
N PHE A 63 -10.39 -1.31 -4.79
CA PHE A 63 -9.87 -0.03 -5.29
C PHE A 63 -8.73 -0.25 -6.29
N LEU A 64 -7.81 -1.14 -5.95
CA LEU A 64 -6.64 -1.43 -6.79
C LEU A 64 -7.00 -2.12 -8.12
N GLN A 65 -8.15 -2.82 -8.19
CA GLN A 65 -8.58 -3.39 -9.46
C GLN A 65 -8.75 -2.32 -10.54
N SER A 66 -9.20 -1.14 -10.15
CA SER A 66 -9.44 -0.04 -11.09
C SER A 66 -8.29 0.95 -11.18
N HIS A 67 -7.43 1.02 -10.16
CA HIS A 67 -6.48 2.13 -10.03
C HIS A 67 -5.03 1.71 -9.79
N ARG A 68 -4.69 0.42 -9.91
CA ARG A 68 -3.34 -0.05 -9.58
C ARG A 68 -2.24 0.74 -10.29
N ASP A 69 -2.42 1.01 -11.58
CA ASP A 69 -1.42 1.68 -12.41
C ASP A 69 -1.22 3.15 -12.06
N GLU A 70 -2.15 3.74 -11.32
CA GLU A 70 -2.09 5.15 -10.94
C GLU A 70 -1.32 5.36 -9.62
N PHE A 71 -0.98 4.27 -8.92
CA PHE A 71 -0.42 4.36 -7.58
C PHE A 71 0.92 3.66 -7.45
N PHE A 72 1.81 4.29 -6.70
CA PHE A 72 2.97 3.61 -6.12
C PHE A 72 2.48 2.85 -4.90
N LEU A 73 2.65 1.54 -4.90
CA LEU A 73 2.11 0.66 -3.85
C LEU A 73 3.24 0.03 -3.06
N ALA A 74 3.29 0.36 -1.76
CA ALA A 74 4.27 -0.18 -0.83
C ALA A 74 3.58 -0.98 0.27
N THR A 75 4.16 -2.10 0.65
CA THR A 75 3.74 -2.82 1.84
C THR A 75 4.96 -3.24 2.67
N LYS A 76 4.72 -3.92 3.77
CA LYS A 76 5.76 -4.30 4.72
C LYS A 76 5.55 -5.72 5.18
N THR A 77 6.66 -6.41 5.45
CA THR A 77 6.62 -7.72 6.09
C THR A 77 7.25 -7.65 7.48
N GLY A 78 6.68 -8.39 8.42
CA GLY A 78 7.26 -8.55 9.76
C GLY A 78 8.24 -9.72 9.85
N GLU A 79 8.37 -10.50 8.78
CA GLU A 79 9.24 -11.68 8.75
C GLU A 79 10.71 -11.29 8.69
N ARG A 80 11.58 -12.15 9.21
CA ARG A 80 13.01 -11.85 9.34
C ARG A 80 13.90 -12.82 8.56
N ASP A 81 13.33 -13.85 7.93
CA ASP A 81 14.09 -14.78 7.08
C ASP A 81 13.54 -14.76 5.67
N GLY A 82 14.33 -15.29 4.72
CA GLY A 82 13.98 -15.22 3.31
C GLY A 82 12.70 -15.98 2.95
N ALA A 83 12.52 -17.17 3.51
CA ALA A 83 11.33 -17.98 3.23
C ALA A 83 10.07 -17.36 3.79
N GLY A 84 10.13 -16.85 5.03
CA GLY A 84 9.01 -16.16 5.66
C GLY A 84 8.66 -14.86 4.94
N ALA A 85 9.65 -14.07 4.56
CA ALA A 85 9.43 -12.84 3.81
C ALA A 85 8.76 -13.13 2.47
N ARG A 86 9.22 -14.14 1.75
CA ARG A 86 8.62 -14.53 0.47
C ARG A 86 7.15 -14.92 0.65
N ALA A 87 6.85 -15.76 1.63
CA ALA A 87 5.49 -16.19 1.90
C ALA A 87 4.60 -15.00 2.28
N SER A 88 5.12 -14.06 3.06
CA SER A 88 4.40 -12.84 3.45
C SER A 88 4.10 -11.97 2.24
N ILE A 89 5.07 -11.78 1.35
CA ILE A 89 4.88 -11.00 0.11
C ILE A 89 3.81 -11.66 -0.77
N GLU A 90 3.86 -12.96 -0.93
CA GLU A 90 2.88 -13.69 -1.72
C GLU A 90 1.47 -13.55 -1.14
N ARG A 91 1.33 -13.62 0.18
CA ARG A 91 0.04 -13.38 0.85
C ARG A 91 -0.46 -11.95 0.61
N SER A 92 0.43 -10.96 0.67
CA SER A 92 0.05 -9.56 0.42
C SER A 92 -0.45 -9.37 -1.01
N LEU A 93 0.20 -9.97 -2.00
CA LEU A 93 -0.25 -9.92 -3.39
C LEU A 93 -1.66 -10.52 -3.55
N VAL A 94 -1.91 -11.65 -2.89
CA VAL A 94 -3.21 -12.31 -2.93
C VAL A 94 -4.28 -11.46 -2.23
N ARG A 95 -3.96 -10.92 -1.06
CA ARG A 95 -4.91 -10.12 -0.28
C ARG A 95 -5.32 -8.85 -1.01
N MET A 96 -4.38 -8.18 -1.65
CA MET A 96 -4.66 -6.97 -2.43
C MET A 96 -5.09 -7.27 -3.87
N GLN A 97 -4.98 -8.53 -4.29
CA GLN A 97 -5.35 -8.98 -5.64
C GLN A 97 -4.59 -8.21 -6.72
N VAL A 98 -3.30 -8.03 -6.50
CA VAL A 98 -2.40 -7.36 -7.45
C VAL A 98 -1.27 -8.31 -7.85
N GLU A 99 -0.68 -8.07 -9.01
CA GLU A 99 0.42 -8.89 -9.51
C GLU A 99 1.78 -8.37 -9.06
N THR A 100 1.87 -7.08 -8.74
CA THR A 100 3.14 -6.43 -8.42
C THR A 100 3.00 -5.47 -7.26
N LEU A 101 4.11 -5.31 -6.55
CA LEU A 101 4.32 -4.25 -5.56
C LEU A 101 5.46 -3.37 -6.08
N ASP A 102 5.43 -2.09 -5.74
CA ASP A 102 6.52 -1.18 -6.10
C ASP A 102 7.62 -1.16 -5.05
N LEU A 103 7.27 -1.43 -3.79
CA LEU A 103 8.24 -1.45 -2.68
C LEU A 103 7.78 -2.42 -1.62
N ILE A 104 8.73 -3.17 -1.07
CA ILE A 104 8.54 -4.00 0.13
C ILE A 104 9.57 -3.57 1.18
N GLN A 105 9.12 -3.42 2.41
CA GLN A 105 9.93 -2.94 3.52
C GLN A 105 9.91 -3.96 4.65
N PHE A 106 10.99 -4.01 5.43
CA PHE A 106 10.98 -4.74 6.71
C PHE A 106 10.33 -3.84 7.77
N HIS A 107 9.27 -4.36 8.40
CA HIS A 107 8.46 -3.62 9.35
C HIS A 107 9.07 -3.74 10.76
N ASN A 108 9.26 -2.59 11.41
CA ASN A 108 9.78 -2.54 12.79
C ASN A 108 11.10 -3.29 12.96
N LEU A 109 12.04 -3.10 12.03
CA LEU A 109 13.34 -3.74 12.11
C LEU A 109 14.08 -3.22 13.33
N ALA A 110 14.32 -4.10 14.31
CA ALA A 110 15.07 -3.77 15.52
C ALA A 110 16.52 -4.24 15.38
N GLN A 111 17.44 -3.50 16.02
CA GLN A 111 18.84 -3.87 16.06
C GLN A 111 19.12 -4.84 17.20
#